data_090a133991f8b24a6a85693b8d966c34
#
_entry.id   090a133991f8b24a6a85693b8d966c34
#
_cell.length_a   1.000
_cell.length_b   1.000
_cell.length_c   1.000
_cell.angle_alpha   90.00
_cell.angle_beta   90.00
_cell.angle_gamma   90.00
#
_symmetry.space_group_name_H-M   'P 1'
#
loop_
_entity.id
_entity.type
_entity.pdbx_description
1 polymer ?
#
loop_
_entity_poly.entity_id
_entity_poly.type
_entity_poly.pdbx_seq_one_letter_code
_entity_poly.pdbx_strand_id
1 'polypeptide(L)'
;MQIKNFGMVCVATFFSLSAGMAHATSGGEPAGPIGGSDVGSAYLPPPGLYGALVGLNLDGDKFKGDNQQVSQENPNSLFKITEGGAALLYVYPFQLAGGSLASSFFYGALHQHIRLGLPGGHNIFDSDTSGGADIYSDLLIWSRYVGHLGSYAPQGLHSAYPYPLPYGLTIAPALSLQFPTGSYHNNAAPSIGHNYYVFVPNISLTYLTPPITSWDEGVEVSTRFYYDISTQNHSQNYRSGDVLALDWAVADRVGLWKLGVAGSYAQQVSDDIAYNKPAYGTGNWFRMFAIGPVVYRDLPSINGFVKAKVTFEPVSRNGYPVTAVVLAIGKRF
;
A
#
# COMPACT_ATOMS: atom_id res chain seq x y z
N MET A 1 -18.31 10.87 69.06
CA MET A 1 -17.12 11.26 68.35
C MET A 1 -16.90 10.20 67.26
N GLN A 2 -17.47 10.41 66.06
CA GLN A 2 -17.43 9.46 64.97
C GLN A 2 -16.37 9.93 64.00
N ILE A 3 -15.38 9.09 63.76
CA ILE A 3 -14.35 9.29 62.77
C ILE A 3 -14.89 8.74 61.46
N LYS A 4 -15.17 9.63 60.49
CA LYS A 4 -15.51 9.27 59.11
C LYS A 4 -14.26 8.81 58.39
N ASN A 5 -14.23 7.54 58.03
CA ASN A 5 -13.24 7.00 57.10
C ASN A 5 -13.54 7.54 55.69
N PHE A 6 -12.68 8.41 55.18
CA PHE A 6 -12.61 8.75 53.78
C PHE A 6 -11.90 7.60 53.08
N GLY A 7 -12.69 6.76 52.41
CA GLY A 7 -12.17 5.80 51.46
C GLY A 7 -11.63 6.54 50.24
N MET A 8 -10.32 6.61 50.14
CA MET A 8 -9.59 7.07 48.97
C MET A 8 -9.71 5.97 47.90
N VAL A 9 -10.63 6.14 46.96
CA VAL A 9 -10.71 5.31 45.76
C VAL A 9 -9.48 5.68 44.92
N CYS A 10 -8.42 4.90 45.07
CA CYS A 10 -7.36 4.84 44.05
C CYS A 10 -7.97 4.22 42.79
N VAL A 11 -8.40 5.05 41.86
CA VAL A 11 -8.51 4.66 40.46
C VAL A 11 -7.08 4.43 40.00
N ALA A 12 -6.59 3.21 40.21
CA ALA A 12 -5.44 2.71 39.49
C ALA A 12 -5.86 2.59 38.03
N THR A 13 -5.66 3.66 37.30
CA THR A 13 -5.54 3.61 35.85
C THR A 13 -4.36 2.69 35.61
N PHE A 14 -4.66 1.44 35.29
CA PHE A 14 -3.72 0.52 34.69
C PHE A 14 -3.41 1.06 33.29
N PHE A 15 -2.61 2.10 33.21
CA PHE A 15 -1.69 2.26 32.11
C PHE A 15 -0.66 1.14 32.29
N SER A 16 -1.04 -0.06 31.89
CA SER A 16 -0.06 -1.08 31.63
C SER A 16 0.90 -0.48 30.61
N LEU A 17 2.14 -0.31 31.02
CA LEU A 17 3.27 -0.02 30.15
C LEU A 17 3.41 -1.18 29.15
N SER A 18 2.53 -1.25 28.17
CA SER A 18 2.72 -2.00 26.95
C SER A 18 3.49 -1.17 25.93
N ALA A 19 4.15 -0.11 26.41
CA ALA A 19 5.01 0.76 25.59
C ALA A 19 6.16 0.03 24.88
N GLY A 20 6.45 -1.20 25.22
CA GLY A 20 7.49 -1.99 24.56
C GLY A 20 7.00 -2.90 23.42
N MET A 21 5.70 -3.01 23.14
CA MET A 21 5.15 -4.05 22.28
C MET A 21 4.46 -3.55 21.02
N ALA A 22 4.18 -2.26 20.94
CA ALA A 22 3.50 -1.67 19.78
C ALA A 22 4.43 -1.36 18.60
N HIS A 23 5.66 -1.76 18.62
CA HIS A 23 6.69 -0.96 17.99
C HIS A 23 7.43 -1.62 16.83
N ALA A 24 7.24 -2.90 16.60
CA ALA A 24 7.85 -3.58 15.48
C ALA A 24 6.83 -4.07 14.45
N THR A 25 5.58 -3.74 14.66
CA THR A 25 4.51 -4.09 13.76
C THR A 25 3.66 -2.86 13.54
N SER A 26 3.18 -2.73 12.37
CA SER A 26 2.43 -1.61 11.86
C SER A 26 1.14 -1.31 12.64
N GLY A 27 1.26 -0.85 13.87
CA GLY A 27 0.10 -0.28 14.56
C GLY A 27 -0.47 0.87 13.74
N GLY A 28 -1.41 0.57 12.82
CA GLY A 28 -2.08 1.57 12.01
C GLY A 28 -1.58 1.70 10.57
N GLU A 29 -0.85 0.71 10.03
CA GLU A 29 -0.45 0.70 8.64
C GLU A 29 -0.61 -0.69 7.99
N PRO A 30 -1.01 -0.75 6.72
CA PRO A 30 -1.05 -1.99 5.98
C PRO A 30 0.36 -2.50 5.67
N ALA A 31 0.54 -3.81 5.76
CA ALA A 31 1.80 -4.45 5.47
C ALA A 31 2.05 -4.68 3.96
N GLY A 32 1.02 -4.59 3.13
CA GLY A 32 1.08 -4.77 1.67
C GLY A 32 1.48 -3.51 0.92
N PRO A 33 1.74 -3.60 -0.40
CA PRO A 33 2.26 -2.52 -1.24
C PRO A 33 1.16 -1.53 -1.65
N ILE A 34 0.41 -0.98 -0.69
CA ILE A 34 -0.67 -0.05 -0.95
C ILE A 34 -0.15 1.23 -1.59
N GLY A 35 -0.84 1.67 -2.65
CA GLY A 35 -0.41 2.80 -3.45
C GLY A 35 0.62 2.46 -4.53
N GLY A 36 1.07 1.21 -4.60
CA GLY A 36 2.03 0.76 -5.61
C GLY A 36 1.40 0.45 -6.97
N SER A 37 0.16 0.01 -6.97
CA SER A 37 -0.55 -0.48 -8.15
C SER A 37 -1.71 0.45 -8.51
N ASP A 38 -1.66 1.08 -9.66
CA ASP A 38 -2.70 2.02 -10.11
C ASP A 38 -3.04 1.79 -11.59
N VAL A 39 -2.66 2.69 -12.50
CA VAL A 39 -2.96 2.62 -13.93
C VAL A 39 -2.44 1.33 -14.55
N GLY A 40 -3.32 0.58 -15.23
CA GLY A 40 -2.97 -0.64 -15.94
C GLY A 40 -2.71 -1.85 -15.04
N SER A 41 -3.23 -1.87 -13.84
CA SER A 41 -2.90 -2.88 -12.80
C SER A 41 -3.13 -4.34 -13.22
N ALA A 42 -4.07 -4.61 -14.13
CA ALA A 42 -4.34 -5.96 -14.65
C ALA A 42 -3.55 -6.33 -15.91
N TYR A 43 -2.86 -5.37 -16.55
CA TYR A 43 -2.13 -5.65 -17.79
C TYR A 43 -0.76 -6.22 -17.51
N LEU A 44 -0.41 -7.27 -18.23
CA LEU A 44 0.96 -7.77 -18.35
C LEU A 44 1.53 -7.37 -19.73
N PRO A 45 2.77 -6.88 -19.77
CA PRO A 45 3.47 -6.64 -21.04
C PRO A 45 3.84 -7.96 -21.74
N PRO A 46 4.35 -7.94 -22.98
CA PRO A 46 4.83 -9.13 -23.68
C PRO A 46 5.86 -9.92 -22.87
N PRO A 47 6.04 -11.22 -23.15
CA PRO A 47 7.05 -12.03 -22.47
C PRO A 47 8.42 -11.40 -22.44
N GLY A 48 9.09 -11.45 -21.28
CA GLY A 48 10.40 -10.85 -21.08
C GLY A 48 10.65 -10.39 -19.65
N LEU A 49 11.82 -9.81 -19.43
CA LEU A 49 12.24 -9.22 -18.16
C LEU A 49 12.05 -7.70 -18.20
N TYR A 50 11.47 -7.16 -17.17
CA TYR A 50 11.22 -5.73 -16.97
C TYR A 50 11.77 -5.30 -15.62
N GLY A 51 12.28 -4.08 -15.55
CA GLY A 51 12.72 -3.50 -14.29
C GLY A 51 12.26 -2.07 -14.15
N ALA A 52 12.06 -1.64 -12.91
CA ALA A 52 11.74 -0.27 -12.57
C ALA A 52 12.50 0.18 -11.33
N LEU A 53 12.84 1.47 -11.30
CA LEU A 53 13.25 2.17 -10.08
C LEU A 53 12.05 2.97 -9.58
N VAL A 54 11.85 2.93 -8.26
CA VAL A 54 10.74 3.60 -7.58
C VAL A 54 11.30 4.45 -6.46
N GLY A 55 10.82 5.69 -6.37
CA GLY A 55 11.04 6.58 -5.23
C GLY A 55 9.71 6.90 -4.58
N LEU A 56 9.66 6.85 -3.26
CA LEU A 56 8.49 7.16 -2.44
C LEU A 56 8.88 8.17 -1.36
N ASN A 57 8.02 9.15 -1.15
CA ASN A 57 8.09 10.03 0.01
C ASN A 57 6.71 10.12 0.66
N LEU A 58 6.63 9.84 1.96
CA LEU A 58 5.45 10.02 2.81
C LEU A 58 5.75 11.12 3.82
N ASP A 59 4.83 12.07 3.97
CA ASP A 59 4.95 13.17 4.94
C ASP A 59 3.62 13.40 5.65
N GLY A 60 3.59 13.14 6.96
CA GLY A 60 2.47 13.38 7.87
C GLY A 60 2.95 14.00 9.19
N ASP A 61 2.25 15.02 9.65
CA ASP A 61 2.61 15.80 10.85
C ASP A 61 1.57 15.68 11.97
N LYS A 62 0.63 14.74 11.86
CA LYS A 62 -0.50 14.56 12.79
C LYS A 62 -0.82 13.09 12.95
N PHE A 63 -1.36 12.74 14.10
CA PHE A 63 -2.03 11.47 14.32
C PHE A 63 -3.53 11.72 14.47
N LYS A 64 -4.36 10.95 13.78
CA LYS A 64 -5.81 10.95 13.93
C LYS A 64 -6.26 9.73 14.72
N GLY A 65 -7.11 9.97 15.72
CA GLY A 65 -7.66 8.90 16.55
C GLY A 65 -8.88 8.22 15.93
N ASP A 66 -9.61 7.49 16.77
CA ASP A 66 -10.78 6.70 16.38
C ASP A 66 -11.92 7.54 15.78
N ASN A 67 -12.09 8.76 16.24
CA ASN A 67 -13.07 9.73 15.73
C ASN A 67 -12.65 10.45 14.43
N GLN A 68 -11.51 10.09 13.84
CA GLN A 68 -10.90 10.71 12.65
C GLN A 68 -10.50 12.19 12.85
N GLN A 69 -10.51 12.67 14.09
CA GLN A 69 -10.01 14.00 14.42
C GLN A 69 -8.53 13.92 14.83
N VAL A 70 -7.83 15.05 14.72
CA VAL A 70 -6.46 15.15 15.23
C VAL A 70 -6.48 14.84 16.73
N SER A 71 -5.69 13.86 17.12
CA SER A 71 -5.64 13.38 18.51
C SER A 71 -5.02 14.44 19.43
N GLN A 72 -5.76 14.84 20.43
CA GLN A 72 -5.25 15.71 21.49
C GLN A 72 -4.38 14.94 22.50
N GLU A 73 -4.53 13.62 22.55
CA GLU A 73 -3.72 12.73 23.37
C GLU A 73 -2.35 12.46 22.75
N ASN A 74 -2.22 12.64 21.42
CA ASN A 74 -1.00 12.40 20.65
C ASN A 74 -0.56 13.65 19.87
N PRO A 75 -0.35 14.79 20.55
CA PRO A 75 0.15 16.00 19.89
C PRO A 75 1.60 15.82 19.40
N ASN A 76 2.03 16.64 18.43
CA ASN A 76 3.39 16.62 17.87
C ASN A 76 3.81 15.26 17.28
N SER A 77 2.85 14.46 16.86
CA SER A 77 3.10 13.19 16.16
C SER A 77 3.59 13.44 14.74
N LEU A 78 4.46 12.57 14.25
CA LEU A 78 5.15 12.71 12.97
C LEU A 78 5.28 11.36 12.30
N PHE A 79 5.08 11.34 10.98
CA PHE A 79 5.31 10.17 10.14
C PHE A 79 5.97 10.60 8.82
N LYS A 80 7.25 10.33 8.70
CA LYS A 80 8.02 10.65 7.49
C LYS A 80 8.79 9.42 7.02
N ILE A 81 8.60 9.07 5.77
CA ILE A 81 9.34 7.99 5.12
C ILE A 81 9.85 8.49 3.77
N THR A 82 11.10 8.20 3.49
CA THR A 82 11.69 8.33 2.15
C THR A 82 12.27 6.99 1.77
N GLU A 83 11.78 6.41 0.68
CA GLU A 83 12.18 5.10 0.19
C GLU A 83 12.67 5.18 -1.25
N GLY A 84 13.73 4.44 -1.55
CA GLY A 84 14.18 4.14 -2.89
C GLY A 84 14.22 2.63 -3.10
N GLY A 85 13.62 2.14 -4.19
CA GLY A 85 13.54 0.71 -4.43
C GLY A 85 13.66 0.33 -5.90
N ALA A 86 13.85 -0.96 -6.13
CA ALA A 86 13.88 -1.58 -7.45
C ALA A 86 12.83 -2.69 -7.54
N ALA A 87 12.09 -2.68 -8.66
CA ALA A 87 11.13 -3.71 -9.00
C ALA A 87 11.64 -4.50 -10.21
N LEU A 88 11.38 -5.80 -10.21
CA LEU A 88 11.55 -6.68 -11.35
C LEU A 88 10.24 -7.38 -11.64
N LEU A 89 9.91 -7.54 -12.93
CA LEU A 89 8.78 -8.30 -13.42
C LEU A 89 9.28 -9.23 -14.52
N TYR A 90 9.02 -10.53 -14.36
CA TYR A 90 9.28 -11.50 -15.42
C TYR A 90 7.95 -12.04 -15.94
N VAL A 91 7.67 -11.79 -17.20
CA VAL A 91 6.51 -12.34 -17.93
C VAL A 91 6.95 -13.59 -18.67
N TYR A 92 6.30 -14.70 -18.35
CA TYR A 92 6.66 -16.01 -18.90
C TYR A 92 6.30 -16.11 -20.41
N PRO A 93 7.09 -16.88 -21.22
CA PRO A 93 6.86 -16.99 -22.65
C PRO A 93 5.72 -17.95 -23.04
N PHE A 94 4.95 -18.45 -22.06
CA PHE A 94 3.83 -19.36 -22.27
C PHE A 94 2.57 -18.82 -21.58
N GLN A 95 1.42 -19.30 -22.01
CA GLN A 95 0.12 -18.99 -21.45
C GLN A 95 -0.47 -20.21 -20.74
N LEU A 96 -1.26 -19.95 -19.73
CA LEU A 96 -2.08 -20.94 -19.02
C LEU A 96 -3.55 -20.56 -19.13
N ALA A 97 -4.39 -21.48 -19.62
CA ALA A 97 -5.83 -21.25 -19.78
C ALA A 97 -6.19 -19.92 -20.50
N GLY A 98 -5.39 -19.55 -21.51
CA GLY A 98 -5.59 -18.34 -22.30
C GLY A 98 -5.21 -17.03 -21.58
N GLY A 99 -4.53 -17.10 -20.46
CA GLY A 99 -3.96 -15.96 -19.73
C GLY A 99 -2.44 -15.98 -19.74
N SER A 100 -1.83 -14.79 -19.71
CA SER A 100 -0.39 -14.62 -19.54
C SER A 100 -0.01 -14.76 -18.06
N LEU A 101 1.19 -15.28 -17.81
CA LEU A 101 1.72 -15.49 -16.46
C LEU A 101 2.91 -14.58 -16.20
N ALA A 102 3.05 -14.12 -14.95
CA ALA A 102 4.20 -13.36 -14.53
C ALA A 102 4.51 -13.59 -13.05
N SER A 103 5.74 -13.25 -12.65
CA SER A 103 6.14 -13.06 -11.26
C SER A 103 6.85 -11.73 -11.10
N SER A 104 6.66 -11.08 -9.96
CA SER A 104 7.31 -9.82 -9.65
C SER A 104 8.07 -9.86 -8.34
N PHE A 105 8.99 -8.92 -8.19
CA PHE A 105 9.82 -8.77 -7.02
C PHE A 105 10.07 -7.29 -6.79
N PHE A 106 9.95 -6.83 -5.54
CA PHE A 106 10.28 -5.47 -5.13
C PHE A 106 11.15 -5.51 -3.87
N TYR A 107 12.20 -4.72 -3.87
CA TYR A 107 13.03 -4.46 -2.70
C TYR A 107 13.39 -2.98 -2.65
N GLY A 108 13.26 -2.40 -1.44
CA GLY A 108 13.60 -1.02 -1.17
C GLY A 108 14.51 -0.87 0.04
N ALA A 109 15.12 0.31 0.14
CA ALA A 109 15.76 0.80 1.34
C ALA A 109 15.13 2.14 1.68
N LEU A 110 14.88 2.37 2.96
CA LEU A 110 14.18 3.55 3.41
C LEU A 110 14.86 4.20 4.62
N HIS A 111 14.58 5.47 4.75
CA HIS A 111 14.78 6.26 5.95
C HIS A 111 13.42 6.66 6.50
N GLN A 112 13.19 6.42 7.78
CA GLN A 112 11.96 6.79 8.46
C GLN A 112 12.24 7.61 9.71
N HIS A 113 11.42 8.64 9.92
CA HIS A 113 11.31 9.35 11.18
C HIS A 113 9.86 9.32 11.63
N ILE A 114 9.58 8.51 12.64
CA ILE A 114 8.22 8.29 13.14
C ILE A 114 8.19 8.61 14.63
N ARG A 115 7.23 9.45 15.02
CA ARG A 115 7.03 9.87 16.41
C ARG A 115 5.56 9.81 16.78
N LEU A 116 5.27 9.26 17.94
CA LEU A 116 3.96 9.33 18.58
C LEU A 116 4.10 10.15 19.87
N GLY A 117 3.62 11.39 19.81
CA GLY A 117 3.73 12.34 20.92
C GLY A 117 2.76 12.08 22.05
N LEU A 118 3.05 12.64 23.22
CA LEU A 118 2.19 12.74 24.38
C LEU A 118 2.07 14.20 24.82
N PRO A 119 1.02 14.56 25.58
CA PRO A 119 0.91 15.88 26.19
C PRO A 119 2.12 16.20 27.08
N GLY A 120 2.50 17.48 27.13
CA GLY A 120 3.63 17.93 27.91
C GLY A 120 5.00 17.76 27.21
N GLY A 121 5.03 17.44 25.92
CA GLY A 121 6.27 17.34 25.14
C GLY A 121 7.01 16.01 25.27
N HIS A 122 6.37 15.00 25.89
CA HIS A 122 6.88 13.63 25.92
C HIS A 122 6.48 12.87 24.66
N ASN A 123 7.12 11.70 24.44
CA ASN A 123 6.80 10.81 23.32
C ASN A 123 6.58 9.40 23.87
N ILE A 124 5.65 8.66 23.24
CA ILE A 124 5.56 7.20 23.41
C ILE A 124 6.78 6.59 22.73
N PHE A 125 7.08 7.07 21.51
CA PHE A 125 8.32 6.78 20.81
C PHE A 125 8.71 7.95 19.90
N ASP A 126 10.00 8.04 19.57
CA ASP A 126 10.57 8.93 18.57
C ASP A 126 11.75 8.18 17.94
N SER A 127 11.55 7.71 16.71
CA SER A 127 12.49 6.82 16.04
C SER A 127 12.89 7.40 14.70
N ASP A 128 14.20 7.56 14.53
CA ASP A 128 14.86 8.00 13.30
C ASP A 128 15.82 6.89 12.86
N THR A 129 15.45 6.15 11.82
CA THR A 129 16.15 4.93 11.41
C THR A 129 16.25 4.79 9.91
N SER A 130 17.30 4.09 9.44
CA SER A 130 17.48 3.73 8.03
C SER A 130 17.78 2.24 7.91
N GLY A 131 17.29 1.62 6.83
CA GLY A 131 17.54 0.20 6.57
C GLY A 131 16.83 -0.33 5.34
N GLY A 132 16.98 -1.63 5.10
CA GLY A 132 16.26 -2.34 4.05
C GLY A 132 14.83 -2.63 4.45
N ALA A 133 13.89 -2.46 3.52
CA ALA A 133 12.50 -2.88 3.67
C ALA A 133 12.37 -4.42 3.52
N ASP A 134 11.22 -4.93 3.91
CA ASP A 134 10.87 -6.31 3.60
C ASP A 134 10.67 -6.50 2.10
N ILE A 135 11.13 -7.65 1.58
CA ILE A 135 10.91 -8.01 0.18
C ILE A 135 9.43 -8.32 -0.03
N TYR A 136 8.85 -7.71 -1.08
CA TYR A 136 7.53 -8.07 -1.58
C TYR A 136 7.64 -8.76 -2.94
N SER A 137 6.87 -9.82 -3.15
CA SER A 137 6.84 -10.56 -4.40
C SER A 137 5.41 -10.98 -4.76
N ASP A 138 4.99 -10.67 -5.97
CA ASP A 138 3.89 -11.42 -6.59
C ASP A 138 4.48 -12.76 -7.07
N LEU A 139 4.25 -13.81 -6.32
CA LEU A 139 4.77 -15.15 -6.63
C LEU A 139 4.24 -15.65 -7.97
N LEU A 140 2.95 -15.36 -8.23
CA LEU A 140 2.30 -15.68 -9.48
C LEU A 140 1.18 -14.67 -9.77
N ILE A 141 1.21 -14.09 -10.95
CA ILE A 141 0.14 -13.27 -11.55
C ILE A 141 -0.37 -14.02 -12.77
N TRP A 142 -1.69 -14.12 -12.93
CA TRP A 142 -2.32 -14.63 -14.13
C TRP A 142 -3.25 -13.56 -14.71
N SER A 143 -2.93 -13.02 -15.88
CA SER A 143 -3.66 -11.92 -16.52
C SER A 143 -4.36 -12.38 -17.79
N ARG A 144 -5.66 -12.09 -17.89
CA ARG A 144 -6.47 -12.47 -19.04
C ARG A 144 -7.51 -11.39 -19.37
N TYR A 145 -7.60 -11.09 -20.67
CA TYR A 145 -8.74 -10.35 -21.21
C TYR A 145 -10.00 -11.25 -21.19
N VAL A 146 -11.12 -10.74 -20.69
CA VAL A 146 -12.37 -11.51 -20.51
C VAL A 146 -13.54 -11.01 -21.36
N GLY A 147 -13.43 -9.82 -21.96
CA GLY A 147 -14.47 -9.33 -22.87
C GLY A 147 -14.79 -7.84 -22.68
N HIS A 148 -15.72 -7.34 -23.45
CA HIS A 148 -16.20 -5.95 -23.43
C HIS A 148 -17.70 -5.89 -23.21
N LEU A 149 -18.17 -4.73 -22.74
CA LEU A 149 -19.59 -4.45 -22.59
C LEU A 149 -20.13 -3.81 -23.88
N GLY A 150 -21.30 -4.25 -24.33
CA GLY A 150 -21.96 -3.72 -25.52
C GLY A 150 -21.49 -4.36 -26.83
N SER A 151 -21.89 -3.75 -27.95
CA SER A 151 -21.64 -4.26 -29.30
C SER A 151 -20.33 -3.75 -29.94
N TYR A 152 -19.51 -3.02 -29.21
CA TYR A 152 -18.25 -2.48 -29.70
C TYR A 152 -17.21 -3.60 -29.82
N ALA A 153 -16.72 -3.84 -31.03
CA ALA A 153 -15.65 -4.82 -31.23
C ALA A 153 -14.35 -4.33 -30.61
N PRO A 154 -13.62 -5.19 -29.87
CA PRO A 154 -12.35 -4.80 -29.27
C PRO A 154 -11.32 -4.56 -30.37
N GLN A 155 -11.14 -3.30 -30.73
CA GLN A 155 -10.00 -2.84 -31.52
C GLN A 155 -8.99 -2.32 -30.51
N GLY A 156 -7.77 -2.83 -30.54
CA GLY A 156 -6.74 -2.40 -29.61
C GLY A 156 -6.32 -0.94 -29.84
N LEU A 157 -5.65 -0.37 -28.86
CA LEU A 157 -4.98 0.92 -28.96
C LEU A 157 -3.91 0.88 -30.08
N HIS A 158 -4.03 1.76 -31.07
CA HIS A 158 -3.26 1.64 -32.30
C HIS A 158 -1.96 2.44 -32.31
N SER A 159 -1.77 3.44 -31.47
CA SER A 159 -0.73 4.43 -31.74
C SER A 159 0.38 4.53 -30.71
N ALA A 160 0.12 4.28 -29.44
CA ALA A 160 1.06 4.60 -28.35
C ALA A 160 1.74 3.39 -27.74
N TYR A 161 1.20 2.21 -27.95
CA TYR A 161 1.70 0.98 -27.33
C TYR A 161 2.47 0.12 -28.32
N PRO A 162 3.57 -0.51 -27.91
CA PRO A 162 4.26 -1.51 -28.72
C PRO A 162 3.41 -2.78 -28.93
N TYR A 163 2.27 -2.90 -28.25
CA TYR A 163 1.28 -3.97 -28.39
C TYR A 163 -0.12 -3.42 -28.14
N PRO A 164 -1.14 -3.87 -28.90
CA PRO A 164 -2.50 -3.39 -28.73
C PRO A 164 -3.10 -3.88 -27.39
N LEU A 165 -3.75 -2.97 -26.66
CA LEU A 165 -4.57 -3.30 -25.49
C LEU A 165 -6.03 -3.38 -25.94
N PRO A 166 -6.74 -4.47 -25.67
CA PRO A 166 -8.14 -4.60 -26.07
C PRO A 166 -9.04 -3.69 -25.21
N TYR A 167 -10.02 -3.07 -25.87
CA TYR A 167 -11.10 -2.41 -25.13
C TYR A 167 -11.94 -3.44 -24.39
N GLY A 168 -12.25 -3.16 -23.13
CA GLY A 168 -13.00 -4.07 -22.27
C GLY A 168 -12.24 -4.41 -21.00
N LEU A 169 -12.65 -5.50 -20.37
CA LEU A 169 -12.17 -5.93 -19.06
C LEU A 169 -11.02 -6.93 -19.19
N THR A 170 -9.94 -6.63 -18.49
CA THR A 170 -8.86 -7.55 -18.18
C THR A 170 -8.87 -7.83 -16.68
N ILE A 171 -8.70 -9.08 -16.29
CA ILE A 171 -8.58 -9.52 -14.90
C ILE A 171 -7.20 -10.11 -14.65
N ALA A 172 -6.67 -9.90 -13.44
CA ALA A 172 -5.39 -10.49 -13.06
C ALA A 172 -5.38 -10.87 -11.57
N PRO A 173 -5.89 -12.06 -11.21
CA PRO A 173 -5.65 -12.63 -9.89
C PRO A 173 -4.17 -12.93 -9.69
N ALA A 174 -3.72 -12.74 -8.44
CA ALA A 174 -2.35 -13.00 -8.05
C ALA A 174 -2.27 -13.51 -6.62
N LEU A 175 -1.18 -14.23 -6.34
CA LEU A 175 -0.78 -14.62 -4.99
C LEU A 175 0.55 -13.95 -4.68
N SER A 176 0.57 -13.14 -3.63
CA SER A 176 1.75 -12.38 -3.24
C SER A 176 2.17 -12.69 -1.81
N LEU A 177 3.43 -12.43 -1.52
CA LEU A 177 4.04 -12.68 -0.22
C LEU A 177 5.03 -11.56 0.10
N GLN A 178 4.93 -11.04 1.33
CA GLN A 178 5.97 -10.24 1.93
C GLN A 178 6.84 -11.12 2.82
N PHE A 179 8.15 -11.04 2.61
CA PHE A 179 9.17 -11.81 3.32
C PHE A 179 9.82 -10.96 4.41
N PRO A 180 10.02 -11.47 5.61
CA PRO A 180 10.62 -10.72 6.72
C PRO A 180 12.15 -10.61 6.56
N THR A 181 12.59 -9.87 5.55
CA THR A 181 14.00 -9.69 5.18
C THR A 181 14.55 -8.31 5.52
N GLY A 182 13.67 -7.41 5.94
CA GLY A 182 14.01 -6.03 6.27
C GLY A 182 14.79 -5.89 7.57
N SER A 183 15.25 -4.66 7.81
CA SER A 183 15.99 -4.30 9.01
C SER A 183 15.06 -4.30 10.22
N TYR A 184 15.18 -5.32 11.06
CA TYR A 184 14.35 -5.51 12.25
C TYR A 184 15.16 -5.44 13.53
N HIS A 185 14.64 -4.72 14.52
CA HIS A 185 15.24 -4.58 15.86
C HIS A 185 14.17 -4.73 16.93
N ASN A 186 14.30 -5.73 17.80
CA ASN A 186 13.32 -6.04 18.87
C ASN A 186 13.02 -4.88 19.81
N ASN A 187 13.96 -3.96 20.02
CA ASN A 187 13.85 -2.85 20.95
C ASN A 187 13.69 -1.49 20.27
N ALA A 188 13.64 -1.45 18.95
CA ALA A 188 13.42 -0.22 18.18
C ALA A 188 11.94 -0.11 17.79
N ALA A 189 11.37 1.02 18.08
CA ALA A 189 9.99 1.30 17.74
C ALA A 189 9.89 2.57 16.90
N PRO A 190 9.26 2.52 15.73
CA PRO A 190 8.93 1.34 14.94
C PRO A 190 10.14 0.78 14.18
N SER A 191 10.15 -0.51 13.89
CA SER A 191 11.18 -1.17 13.09
C SER A 191 10.84 -1.09 11.59
N ILE A 192 11.84 -1.08 10.70
CA ILE A 192 11.63 -1.05 9.25
C ILE A 192 11.11 -2.41 8.75
N GLY A 193 11.76 -3.49 9.16
CA GLY A 193 11.30 -4.86 8.87
C GLY A 193 10.28 -5.35 9.89
N HIS A 194 9.34 -6.17 9.45
CA HIS A 194 8.21 -6.65 10.26
C HIS A 194 8.53 -7.90 11.09
N ASN A 195 9.53 -8.70 10.66
CA ASN A 195 9.89 -9.99 11.28
C ASN A 195 8.76 -11.03 11.28
N TYR A 196 7.83 -10.93 10.33
CA TYR A 196 6.79 -11.91 10.05
C TYR A 196 6.42 -11.89 8.58
N TYR A 197 5.82 -12.99 8.09
CA TYR A 197 5.31 -13.07 6.72
C TYR A 197 3.94 -12.43 6.60
N VAL A 198 3.66 -11.84 5.42
CA VAL A 198 2.31 -11.42 5.06
C VAL A 198 1.91 -12.10 3.77
N PHE A 199 0.86 -12.93 3.82
CA PHE A 199 0.24 -13.54 2.65
C PHE A 199 -0.79 -12.57 2.07
N VAL A 200 -0.72 -12.31 0.76
CA VAL A 200 -1.53 -11.29 0.10
C VAL A 200 -2.19 -11.89 -1.15
N PRO A 201 -3.28 -12.69 -1.00
CA PRO A 201 -4.14 -12.98 -2.15
C PRO A 201 -4.74 -11.68 -2.66
N ASN A 202 -4.71 -11.48 -3.99
CA ASN A 202 -5.19 -10.24 -4.58
C ASN A 202 -5.71 -10.44 -6.01
N ILE A 203 -6.46 -9.44 -6.50
CA ILE A 203 -6.98 -9.43 -7.85
C ILE A 203 -6.97 -8.02 -8.42
N SER A 204 -6.39 -7.87 -9.60
CA SER A 204 -6.46 -6.63 -10.38
C SER A 204 -7.55 -6.73 -11.44
N LEU A 205 -8.24 -5.62 -11.66
CA LEU A 205 -9.23 -5.42 -12.72
C LEU A 205 -8.87 -4.15 -13.47
N THR A 206 -8.85 -4.20 -14.79
CA THR A 206 -8.68 -3.01 -15.62
C THR A 206 -9.70 -3.04 -16.74
N TYR A 207 -10.52 -2.00 -16.81
CA TYR A 207 -11.47 -1.79 -17.90
C TYR A 207 -11.01 -0.60 -18.74
N LEU A 208 -10.86 -0.80 -20.05
CA LEU A 208 -10.54 0.24 -21.00
C LEU A 208 -11.77 0.50 -21.87
N THR A 209 -12.26 1.74 -21.88
CA THR A 209 -13.36 2.15 -22.78
C THR A 209 -12.84 2.36 -24.18
N PRO A 210 -13.73 2.30 -25.21
CA PRO A 210 -13.45 2.94 -26.51
C PRO A 210 -13.18 4.45 -26.34
N PRO A 211 -12.61 5.11 -27.35
CA PRO A 211 -12.48 6.56 -27.37
C PRO A 211 -13.81 7.26 -27.12
N ILE A 212 -13.81 8.24 -26.24
CA ILE A 212 -14.99 9.08 -25.91
C ILE A 212 -14.99 10.34 -26.77
N THR A 213 -13.80 10.84 -27.08
CA THR A 213 -13.58 12.02 -27.91
C THR A 213 -12.67 11.69 -29.10
N SER A 214 -12.48 12.64 -30.01
CA SER A 214 -11.59 12.45 -31.17
C SER A 214 -10.10 12.51 -30.84
N TRP A 215 -9.71 12.92 -29.65
CA TRP A 215 -8.32 13.11 -29.24
C TRP A 215 -7.86 12.12 -28.16
N ASP A 216 -8.78 11.37 -27.54
CA ASP A 216 -8.44 10.31 -26.57
C ASP A 216 -8.43 8.93 -27.22
N GLU A 217 -7.80 7.98 -26.54
CA GLU A 217 -7.75 6.57 -26.90
C GLU A 217 -8.58 5.70 -25.95
N GLY A 218 -9.37 6.34 -25.09
CA GLY A 218 -10.26 5.72 -24.11
C GLY A 218 -9.85 5.97 -22.67
N VAL A 219 -10.84 5.90 -21.79
CA VAL A 219 -10.66 6.01 -20.35
C VAL A 219 -10.38 4.64 -19.76
N GLU A 220 -9.35 4.57 -18.96
CA GLU A 220 -8.97 3.38 -18.22
C GLU A 220 -9.42 3.50 -16.77
N VAL A 221 -10.14 2.49 -16.28
CA VAL A 221 -10.47 2.30 -14.87
C VAL A 221 -9.74 1.06 -14.37
N SER A 222 -8.83 1.24 -13.44
CA SER A 222 -8.03 0.16 -12.88
C SER A 222 -8.24 0.05 -11.38
N THR A 223 -8.29 -1.18 -10.87
CA THR A 223 -8.35 -1.46 -9.42
C THR A 223 -7.52 -2.68 -9.11
N ARG A 224 -6.95 -2.75 -7.90
CA ARG A 224 -6.35 -3.95 -7.33
C ARG A 224 -6.80 -4.11 -5.88
N PHE A 225 -7.48 -5.19 -5.59
CA PHE A 225 -7.95 -5.56 -4.26
C PHE A 225 -6.94 -6.49 -3.61
N TYR A 226 -6.63 -6.25 -2.34
CA TYR A 226 -5.72 -7.05 -1.54
C TYR A 226 -6.38 -7.51 -0.25
N TYR A 227 -6.00 -8.67 0.22
CA TYR A 227 -6.30 -9.13 1.57
C TYR A 227 -5.00 -9.55 2.26
N ASP A 228 -4.54 -8.73 3.20
CA ASP A 228 -3.29 -8.94 3.90
C ASP A 228 -3.53 -9.82 5.13
N ILE A 229 -2.87 -10.98 5.17
CA ILE A 229 -2.94 -11.96 6.26
C ILE A 229 -1.57 -12.04 6.90
N SER A 230 -1.43 -11.45 8.11
CA SER A 230 -0.17 -11.42 8.83
C SER A 230 0.05 -12.70 9.65
N THR A 231 1.26 -13.24 9.63
CA THR A 231 1.68 -14.26 10.59
C THR A 231 2.12 -13.60 11.91
N GLN A 232 2.39 -14.41 12.92
CA GLN A 232 2.84 -13.91 14.21
C GLN A 232 4.32 -13.50 14.17
N ASN A 233 4.63 -12.33 14.73
CA ASN A 233 5.98 -11.97 15.15
C ASN A 233 6.29 -12.68 16.48
N HIS A 234 7.00 -13.80 16.41
CA HIS A 234 7.32 -14.62 17.58
C HIS A 234 8.23 -13.91 18.59
N SER A 235 9.08 -12.98 18.13
CA SER A 235 9.97 -12.22 19.02
C SER A 235 9.23 -11.33 20.00
N GLN A 236 8.00 -10.94 19.66
CA GLN A 236 7.16 -10.04 20.45
C GLN A 236 5.83 -10.65 20.90
N ASN A 237 5.54 -11.90 20.48
CA ASN A 237 4.22 -12.50 20.65
C ASN A 237 3.08 -11.61 20.14
N TYR A 238 3.30 -10.97 19.00
CA TYR A 238 2.37 -10.04 18.38
C TYR A 238 2.00 -10.50 16.97
N ARG A 239 0.72 -10.33 16.62
CA ARG A 239 0.19 -10.52 15.27
C ARG A 239 -0.62 -9.29 14.88
N SER A 240 -0.27 -8.65 13.77
CA SER A 240 -1.08 -7.59 13.18
C SER A 240 -2.40 -8.14 12.68
N GLY A 241 -3.47 -7.38 12.86
CA GLY A 241 -4.78 -7.68 12.29
C GLY A 241 -4.74 -7.73 10.77
N ASP A 242 -5.66 -8.49 10.20
CA ASP A 242 -5.79 -8.61 8.76
C ASP A 242 -6.31 -7.28 8.16
N VAL A 243 -5.89 -6.96 6.93
CA VAL A 243 -6.23 -5.71 6.25
C VAL A 243 -6.87 -5.99 4.89
N LEU A 244 -8.02 -5.36 4.63
CA LEU A 244 -8.54 -5.19 3.28
C LEU A 244 -7.99 -3.92 2.68
N ALA A 245 -7.43 -4.00 1.47
CA ALA A 245 -6.92 -2.85 0.77
C ALA A 245 -7.33 -2.83 -0.69
N LEU A 246 -7.34 -1.64 -1.26
CA LEU A 246 -7.71 -1.35 -2.63
C LEU A 246 -6.83 -0.24 -3.17
N ASP A 247 -6.11 -0.48 -4.24
CA ASP A 247 -5.57 0.55 -5.11
C ASP A 247 -6.50 0.79 -6.29
N TRP A 248 -6.62 2.03 -6.75
CA TRP A 248 -7.49 2.38 -7.86
C TRP A 248 -6.94 3.55 -8.67
N ALA A 249 -7.32 3.61 -9.95
CA ALA A 249 -7.06 4.74 -10.83
C ALA A 249 -8.16 4.89 -11.88
N VAL A 250 -8.40 6.14 -12.27
CA VAL A 250 -9.16 6.49 -13.46
C VAL A 250 -8.27 7.44 -14.28
N ALA A 251 -7.89 7.04 -15.47
CA ALA A 251 -6.98 7.79 -16.31
C ALA A 251 -7.44 7.81 -17.76
N ASP A 252 -7.38 8.98 -18.38
CA ASP A 252 -7.57 9.16 -19.80
C ASP A 252 -6.26 8.91 -20.55
N ARG A 253 -6.35 8.23 -21.68
CA ARG A 253 -5.23 7.90 -22.56
C ARG A 253 -5.18 8.86 -23.74
N VAL A 254 -4.09 9.63 -23.81
CA VAL A 254 -3.88 10.64 -24.85
C VAL A 254 -2.49 10.43 -25.44
N GLY A 255 -2.40 9.74 -26.57
CA GLY A 255 -1.15 9.37 -27.18
C GLY A 255 -0.25 8.57 -26.24
N LEU A 256 0.94 9.08 -25.94
CA LEU A 256 1.87 8.42 -25.00
C LEU A 256 1.56 8.68 -23.51
N TRP A 257 0.56 9.51 -23.20
CA TRP A 257 0.23 9.92 -21.84
C TRP A 257 -0.98 9.17 -21.31
N LYS A 258 -0.99 8.98 -19.99
CA LYS A 258 -2.16 8.59 -19.19
C LYS A 258 -2.24 9.60 -18.06
N LEU A 259 -3.33 10.35 -18.07
CA LEU A 259 -3.55 11.48 -17.16
C LEU A 259 -4.81 11.21 -16.35
N GLY A 260 -4.71 11.27 -15.04
CA GLY A 260 -5.88 10.91 -14.25
C GLY A 260 -5.75 11.15 -12.76
N VAL A 261 -6.59 10.43 -12.04
CA VAL A 261 -6.66 10.43 -10.60
C VAL A 261 -6.45 8.99 -10.12
N ALA A 262 -5.65 8.83 -9.08
CA ALA A 262 -5.40 7.54 -8.46
C ALA A 262 -5.49 7.66 -6.94
N GLY A 263 -5.63 6.55 -6.27
CA GLY A 263 -5.69 6.54 -4.82
C GLY A 263 -5.65 5.14 -4.26
N SER A 264 -5.82 5.08 -2.95
CA SER A 264 -5.82 3.84 -2.19
C SER A 264 -6.85 3.90 -1.08
N TYR A 265 -7.35 2.76 -0.70
CA TYR A 265 -8.15 2.56 0.50
C TYR A 265 -7.59 1.37 1.25
N ALA A 266 -7.49 1.49 2.58
CA ALA A 266 -7.17 0.36 3.43
C ALA A 266 -7.97 0.40 4.71
N GLN A 267 -8.34 -0.77 5.19
CA GLN A 267 -9.03 -0.95 6.46
C GLN A 267 -8.60 -2.25 7.11
N GLN A 268 -8.17 -2.16 8.35
CA GLN A 268 -8.02 -3.31 9.22
C GLN A 268 -9.41 -3.95 9.47
N VAL A 269 -9.48 -5.29 9.48
CA VAL A 269 -10.74 -6.05 9.59
C VAL A 269 -10.70 -7.09 10.71
N SER A 270 -9.58 -7.22 11.41
CA SER A 270 -9.47 -8.01 12.64
C SER A 270 -8.56 -7.31 13.65
N ASP A 271 -8.68 -7.66 14.92
CA ASP A 271 -7.89 -7.04 15.98
C ASP A 271 -6.42 -7.45 15.90
N ASP A 272 -5.53 -6.53 16.27
CA ASP A 272 -4.15 -6.87 16.58
C ASP A 272 -4.11 -7.72 17.84
N ILE A 273 -3.33 -8.79 17.83
CA ILE A 273 -3.25 -9.74 18.94
C ILE A 273 -1.86 -9.69 19.57
N ALA A 274 -1.79 -9.37 20.85
CA ALA A 274 -0.59 -9.47 21.67
C ALA A 274 -0.82 -10.44 22.81
N TYR A 275 0.08 -11.42 22.97
CA TYR A 275 -0.03 -12.45 24.03
C TYR A 275 -1.43 -13.12 24.08
N ASN A 276 -2.00 -13.43 22.90
CA ASN A 276 -3.33 -14.03 22.72
C ASN A 276 -4.52 -13.17 23.18
N LYS A 277 -4.35 -11.84 23.24
CA LYS A 277 -5.41 -10.87 23.57
C LYS A 277 -5.38 -9.70 22.58
N PRO A 278 -6.52 -9.02 22.33
CA PRO A 278 -6.51 -7.78 21.58
C PRO A 278 -5.53 -6.77 22.18
N ALA A 279 -4.59 -6.27 21.36
CA ALA A 279 -3.49 -5.41 21.80
C ALA A 279 -3.97 -4.01 22.23
N TYR A 280 -4.96 -3.46 21.55
CA TYR A 280 -5.47 -2.09 21.72
C TYR A 280 -6.96 -2.05 22.02
N GLY A 281 -7.53 -3.13 22.54
CA GLY A 281 -8.98 -3.32 22.66
C GLY A 281 -9.61 -3.76 21.35
N THR A 282 -10.85 -4.20 21.41
CA THR A 282 -11.58 -4.71 20.24
C THR A 282 -12.13 -3.57 19.40
N GLY A 283 -11.93 -3.63 18.08
CA GLY A 283 -12.53 -2.69 17.13
C GLY A 283 -11.78 -1.36 16.94
N ASN A 284 -10.63 -1.18 17.56
CA ASN A 284 -9.78 0.01 17.41
C ASN A 284 -8.93 -0.09 16.13
N TRP A 285 -9.61 -0.17 14.99
CA TRP A 285 -9.03 -0.53 13.70
C TRP A 285 -8.60 0.70 12.91
N PHE A 286 -7.48 0.52 12.22
CA PHE A 286 -6.97 1.45 11.23
C PHE A 286 -7.90 1.55 10.00
N ARG A 287 -7.98 2.76 9.43
CA ARG A 287 -8.60 3.03 8.12
C ARG A 287 -7.96 4.23 7.47
N MET A 288 -7.70 4.14 6.15
CA MET A 288 -7.24 5.26 5.34
C MET A 288 -7.95 5.30 3.98
N PHE A 289 -8.07 6.49 3.41
CA PHE A 289 -8.42 6.73 2.02
C PHE A 289 -7.53 7.82 1.47
N ALA A 290 -6.85 7.53 0.36
CA ALA A 290 -5.97 8.45 -0.33
C ALA A 290 -6.46 8.71 -1.76
N ILE A 291 -6.27 9.93 -2.26
CA ILE A 291 -6.65 10.36 -3.60
C ILE A 291 -5.72 11.47 -4.08
N GLY A 292 -5.42 11.48 -5.39
CA GLY A 292 -4.68 12.57 -6.01
C GLY A 292 -4.31 12.33 -7.46
N PRO A 293 -3.66 13.28 -8.11
CA PRO A 293 -3.30 13.19 -9.52
C PRO A 293 -2.24 12.12 -9.79
N VAL A 294 -2.38 11.46 -10.93
CA VAL A 294 -1.40 10.55 -11.51
C VAL A 294 -1.12 10.91 -12.96
N VAL A 295 0.14 10.91 -13.30
CA VAL A 295 0.65 11.10 -14.67
C VAL A 295 1.55 9.92 -15.01
N TYR A 296 1.27 9.29 -16.11
CA TYR A 296 2.07 8.20 -16.66
C TYR A 296 2.39 8.53 -18.11
N ARG A 297 3.62 8.25 -18.55
CA ARG A 297 4.04 8.42 -19.94
C ARG A 297 4.81 7.21 -20.41
N ASP A 298 4.39 6.66 -21.54
CA ASP A 298 5.16 5.64 -22.25
C ASP A 298 6.39 6.27 -22.92
N LEU A 299 7.52 5.56 -22.87
CA LEU A 299 8.81 5.95 -23.45
C LEU A 299 9.24 4.89 -24.48
N PRO A 300 8.72 4.92 -25.72
CA PRO A 300 9.00 3.89 -26.72
C PRO A 300 10.49 3.76 -27.07
N SER A 301 11.25 4.86 -26.98
CA SER A 301 12.69 4.88 -27.28
C SER A 301 13.54 3.96 -26.40
N ILE A 302 13.05 3.66 -25.20
CA ILE A 302 13.72 2.76 -24.25
C ILE A 302 12.88 1.53 -23.90
N ASN A 303 11.76 1.30 -24.61
CA ASN A 303 10.75 0.30 -24.26
C ASN A 303 10.32 0.39 -22.79
N GLY A 304 10.05 1.61 -22.32
CA GLY A 304 9.85 1.88 -20.92
C GLY A 304 8.75 2.90 -20.64
N PHE A 305 8.73 3.36 -19.41
CA PHE A 305 7.76 4.36 -18.93
C PHE A 305 8.36 5.24 -17.84
N VAL A 306 7.69 6.35 -17.59
CA VAL A 306 7.84 7.17 -16.38
C VAL A 306 6.47 7.42 -15.77
N LYS A 307 6.40 7.42 -14.42
CA LYS A 307 5.18 7.69 -13.66
C LYS A 307 5.48 8.68 -12.52
N ALA A 308 4.56 9.60 -12.30
CA ALA A 308 4.51 10.47 -11.13
C ALA A 308 3.10 10.46 -10.55
N LYS A 309 3.00 10.37 -9.23
CA LYS A 309 1.75 10.40 -8.50
C LYS A 309 1.93 11.18 -7.20
N VAL A 310 0.93 11.99 -6.86
CA VAL A 310 0.83 12.65 -5.56
C VAL A 310 -0.54 12.35 -4.99
N THR A 311 -0.62 11.84 -3.76
CA THR A 311 -1.91 11.58 -3.10
C THR A 311 -1.95 12.21 -1.72
N PHE A 312 -3.17 12.54 -1.28
CA PHE A 312 -3.48 13.08 0.03
C PHE A 312 -4.48 12.16 0.71
N GLU A 313 -4.44 12.08 2.03
CA GLU A 313 -5.35 11.26 2.83
C GLU A 313 -6.43 12.10 3.53
N PRO A 314 -7.57 12.40 2.89
CA PRO A 314 -8.69 13.09 3.53
C PRO A 314 -9.32 12.27 4.65
N VAL A 315 -9.26 10.94 4.57
CA VAL A 315 -9.75 10.03 5.61
C VAL A 315 -8.57 9.28 6.21
N SER A 316 -8.43 9.38 7.54
CA SER A 316 -7.49 8.58 8.33
C SER A 316 -8.10 8.35 9.70
N ARG A 317 -8.09 7.11 10.18
CA ARG A 317 -8.57 6.69 11.50
C ARG A 317 -7.50 5.83 12.14
N ASN A 318 -7.15 6.13 13.38
CA ASN A 318 -6.09 5.45 14.13
C ASN A 318 -4.78 5.35 13.31
N GLY A 319 -4.38 6.46 12.71
CA GLY A 319 -3.22 6.52 11.81
C GLY A 319 -2.76 7.94 11.51
N TYR A 320 -1.72 8.02 10.72
CA TYR A 320 -1.10 9.27 10.28
C TYR A 320 -1.61 9.63 8.88
N PRO A 321 -2.42 10.71 8.71
CA PRO A 321 -2.75 11.17 7.36
C PRO A 321 -1.49 11.73 6.70
N VAL A 322 -1.10 11.12 5.57
CA VAL A 322 0.12 11.49 4.85
C VAL A 322 -0.18 12.13 3.50
N THR A 323 0.75 12.95 3.05
CA THR A 323 0.93 13.27 1.63
C THR A 323 1.96 12.30 1.08
N ALA A 324 1.60 11.56 0.04
CA ALA A 324 2.49 10.63 -0.63
C ALA A 324 2.92 11.15 -2.00
N VAL A 325 4.22 11.10 -2.30
CA VAL A 325 4.78 11.37 -3.63
C VAL A 325 5.46 10.10 -4.13
N VAL A 326 5.05 9.61 -5.29
CA VAL A 326 5.61 8.41 -5.92
C VAL A 326 6.16 8.78 -7.29
N LEU A 327 7.42 8.43 -7.54
CA LEU A 327 8.07 8.53 -8.84
C LEU A 327 8.54 7.14 -9.27
N ALA A 328 8.32 6.78 -10.52
CA ALA A 328 8.84 5.53 -11.05
C ALA A 328 9.33 5.69 -12.49
N ILE A 329 10.38 4.98 -12.81
CA ILE A 329 10.88 4.82 -14.19
C ILE A 329 11.18 3.35 -14.41
N GLY A 330 10.70 2.79 -15.51
CA GLY A 330 10.91 1.39 -15.83
C GLY A 330 11.16 1.15 -17.29
N LYS A 331 11.74 -0.02 -17.61
CA LYS A 331 11.97 -0.45 -18.98
C LYS A 331 11.99 -1.97 -19.10
N ARG A 332 11.89 -2.44 -20.35
CA ARG A 332 12.18 -3.82 -20.76
C ARG A 332 13.70 -4.00 -21.00
N PHE A 333 14.23 -5.17 -20.60
CA PHE A 333 15.60 -5.61 -20.89
C PHE A 333 15.65 -6.57 -22.09
#